data_b9e4a44845032d0581037f5ead4cb4a4
#
_entry.id   b9e4a44845032d0581037f5ead4cb4a4
#
_cell.length_a   1.000
_cell.length_b   1.000
_cell.length_c   1.000
_cell.angle_alpha   90.00
_cell.angle_beta   90.00
_cell.angle_gamma   90.00
#
_symmetry.space_group_name_H-M   'P 1'
#
loop_
_entity.id
_entity.type
_entity.pdbx_description
1 polymer ?
#
loop_
_entity_poly.entity_id
_entity_poly.type
_entity_poly.pdbx_seq_one_letter_code
_entity_poly.pdbx_strand_id
1 'polypeptide(L)'
;MHEHDQVKGTKMDYGKDRPKAQNPVKIEDLTLRDGHQSLFATRGRTEDMIPVAEMMDEVGFWAVETWGGATFDTMHRFLNEDPWERIRTLKRYIKKTPFSMLLRAQNLVGYRNYADDVARAFVDRACA
;
A
#
# COMPACT_ATOMS: atom_id res chain seq x y z
N MET A 1 -30.30 24.78 38.68
CA MET A 1 -28.90 24.54 39.05
C MET A 1 -28.57 23.15 38.53
N HIS A 2 -27.97 23.04 37.35
CA HIS A 2 -27.51 21.76 36.80
C HIS A 2 -26.01 21.71 36.99
N GLU A 3 -25.61 20.79 37.82
CA GLU A 3 -24.22 20.48 38.11
C GLU A 3 -23.63 19.74 36.88
N HIS A 4 -22.68 20.38 36.20
CA HIS A 4 -21.93 19.76 35.15
C HIS A 4 -20.91 18.79 35.77
N ASP A 5 -21.22 17.52 35.76
CA ASP A 5 -20.24 16.45 36.02
C ASP A 5 -19.10 16.56 35.01
N GLN A 6 -18.00 17.14 35.45
CA GLN A 6 -16.74 17.08 34.71
C GLN A 6 -16.21 15.66 34.78
N VAL A 7 -16.41 14.91 33.70
CA VAL A 7 -15.70 13.64 33.49
C VAL A 7 -14.21 13.97 33.46
N LYS A 8 -13.52 13.77 34.57
CA LYS A 8 -12.05 13.81 34.64
C LYS A 8 -11.51 12.71 33.74
N GLY A 9 -11.10 13.08 32.54
CA GLY A 9 -10.39 12.18 31.63
C GLY A 9 -9.16 11.63 32.35
N THR A 10 -9.14 10.34 32.61
CA THR A 10 -8.00 9.63 33.17
C THR A 10 -6.86 9.81 32.17
N LYS A 11 -5.84 10.57 32.55
CA LYS A 11 -4.63 10.74 31.75
C LYS A 11 -3.96 9.37 31.66
N MET A 12 -4.16 8.66 30.58
CA MET A 12 -3.47 7.38 30.36
C MET A 12 -1.97 7.65 30.25
N ASP A 13 -1.21 7.18 31.22
CA ASP A 13 0.25 7.17 31.15
C ASP A 13 0.70 6.08 30.17
N TYR A 14 0.87 6.46 28.93
CA TYR A 14 1.29 5.53 27.86
C TYR A 14 2.75 5.05 27.98
N GLY A 15 3.50 5.46 29.01
CA GLY A 15 4.95 5.28 29.08
C GLY A 15 5.48 4.22 30.03
N LYS A 16 4.84 3.98 31.18
CA LYS A 16 5.51 3.25 32.26
C LYS A 16 5.14 1.77 32.43
N ASP A 17 3.94 1.37 32.04
CA ASP A 17 3.40 0.04 32.34
C ASP A 17 3.09 -0.84 31.12
N ARG A 18 3.56 -0.46 29.93
CA ARG A 18 3.43 -1.34 28.76
C ARG A 18 4.52 -2.40 28.78
N PRO A 19 4.14 -3.69 28.69
CA PRO A 19 5.15 -4.73 28.48
C PRO A 19 5.94 -4.41 27.22
N LYS A 20 7.27 -4.47 27.32
CA LYS A 20 8.13 -4.28 26.14
C LYS A 20 7.78 -5.36 25.12
N ALA A 21 7.47 -4.92 23.89
CA ALA A 21 7.23 -5.85 22.81
C ALA A 21 8.48 -6.71 22.59
N GLN A 22 8.31 -8.03 22.60
CA GLN A 22 9.41 -8.97 22.35
C GLN A 22 9.80 -9.00 20.87
N ASN A 23 8.83 -8.71 19.99
CA ASN A 23 9.05 -8.60 18.56
C ASN A 23 8.74 -7.18 18.09
N PRO A 24 9.59 -6.56 17.29
CA PRO A 24 9.32 -5.24 16.73
C PRO A 24 8.10 -5.30 15.79
N VAL A 25 7.29 -4.24 15.81
CA VAL A 25 6.20 -4.07 14.85
C VAL A 25 6.81 -3.88 13.46
N LYS A 26 6.31 -4.61 12.48
CA LYS A 26 6.65 -4.43 11.08
C LYS A 26 5.73 -3.40 10.47
N ILE A 27 6.29 -2.44 9.76
CA ILE A 27 5.54 -1.36 9.13
C ILE A 27 5.56 -1.57 7.62
N GLU A 28 4.37 -1.61 7.03
CA GLU A 28 4.16 -1.58 5.60
C GLU A 28 3.76 -0.17 5.17
N ASP A 29 4.39 0.36 4.14
CA ASP A 29 4.04 1.66 3.57
C ASP A 29 3.03 1.50 2.43
N LEU A 30 1.97 2.30 2.46
CA LEU A 30 0.88 2.28 1.48
C LEU A 30 0.81 3.57 0.63
N THR A 31 1.83 4.41 0.69
CA THR A 31 1.85 5.70 0.00
C THR A 31 1.64 5.57 -1.50
N LEU A 32 2.33 4.63 -2.14
CA LEU A 32 2.27 4.43 -3.60
C LEU A 32 0.98 3.73 -4.06
N ARG A 33 0.21 3.13 -3.17
CA ARG A 33 -1.08 2.51 -3.50
C ARG A 33 -2.25 3.26 -2.90
N ASP A 34 -2.48 3.19 -1.58
CA ASP A 34 -3.66 3.77 -0.93
C ASP A 34 -3.59 5.29 -0.83
N GLY A 35 -2.45 5.83 -0.45
CA GLY A 35 -2.23 7.28 -0.41
C GLY A 35 -2.42 7.91 -1.79
N HIS A 36 -1.80 7.35 -2.81
CA HIS A 36 -1.98 7.73 -4.20
C HIS A 36 -3.44 7.60 -4.66
N GLN A 37 -4.10 6.50 -4.32
CA GLN A 37 -5.51 6.27 -4.66
C GLN A 37 -6.42 7.31 -4.00
N SER A 38 -6.18 7.66 -2.76
CA SER A 38 -7.02 8.56 -1.97
C SER A 38 -6.83 10.03 -2.34
N LEU A 39 -5.59 10.45 -2.61
CA LEU A 39 -5.25 11.86 -2.82
C LEU A 39 -5.32 12.27 -4.29
N PHE A 40 -4.95 11.39 -5.22
CA PHE A 40 -4.87 11.69 -6.65
C PHE A 40 -5.92 10.96 -7.49
N ALA A 41 -6.96 10.42 -6.86
CA ALA A 41 -7.95 9.59 -7.54
C ALA A 41 -7.29 8.52 -8.43
N THR A 42 -6.17 7.97 -7.99
CA THR A 42 -5.35 6.99 -8.71
C THR A 42 -4.70 7.51 -10.00
N ARG A 43 -4.62 8.83 -10.20
CA ARG A 43 -4.13 9.46 -11.43
C ARG A 43 -2.64 9.80 -11.42
N GLY A 44 -1.90 9.53 -10.33
CA GLY A 44 -0.44 9.69 -10.29
C GLY A 44 0.25 8.79 -11.30
N ARG A 45 1.19 9.36 -12.04
CA ARG A 45 1.97 8.65 -13.05
C ARG A 45 3.16 7.92 -12.42
N THR A 46 3.71 6.95 -13.11
CA THR A 46 4.92 6.26 -12.67
C THR A 46 6.07 7.23 -12.46
N GLU A 47 6.22 8.21 -13.34
CA GLU A 47 7.26 9.24 -13.24
C GLU A 47 7.16 10.11 -11.98
N ASP A 48 5.95 10.33 -11.46
CA ASP A 48 5.72 11.11 -10.22
C ASP A 48 6.20 10.35 -8.96
N MET A 49 6.31 9.03 -9.03
CA MET A 49 6.71 8.16 -7.92
C MET A 49 8.24 7.99 -7.84
N ILE A 50 8.94 8.12 -8.96
CA ILE A 50 10.40 7.89 -9.04
C ILE A 50 11.20 8.78 -8.07
N PRO A 51 10.92 10.09 -7.93
CA PRO A 51 11.74 10.96 -7.08
C PRO A 51 11.77 10.57 -5.60
N VAL A 52 10.74 9.87 -5.11
CA VAL A 52 10.65 9.44 -3.71
C VAL A 52 11.03 7.98 -3.50
N ALA A 53 11.10 7.19 -4.56
CA ALA A 53 11.27 5.75 -4.49
C ALA A 53 12.57 5.32 -3.78
N GLU A 54 13.70 5.95 -4.10
CA GLU A 54 14.98 5.64 -3.46
C GLU A 54 14.97 6.01 -1.96
N MET A 55 14.36 7.13 -1.60
CA MET A 55 14.22 7.54 -0.20
C MET A 55 13.34 6.56 0.58
N MET A 56 12.27 6.07 -0.03
CA MET A 56 11.40 5.05 0.60
C MET A 56 12.15 3.75 0.87
N ASP A 57 13.06 3.35 -0.01
CA ASP A 57 13.89 2.14 0.16
C ASP A 57 14.85 2.23 1.36
N GLU A 58 15.29 3.45 1.72
CA GLU A 58 16.19 3.70 2.85
C GLU A 58 15.47 3.80 4.22
N VAL A 59 14.14 3.95 4.24
CA VAL A 59 13.37 4.07 5.49
C VAL A 59 13.38 2.78 6.31
N GLY A 60 13.49 1.62 5.65
CA GLY A 60 13.49 0.32 6.32
C GLY A 60 12.09 -0.23 6.58
N PHE A 61 11.13 0.07 5.72
CA PHE A 61 9.83 -0.57 5.73
C PHE A 61 9.95 -2.09 5.56
N TRP A 62 9.03 -2.82 6.17
CA TRP A 62 8.92 -4.26 5.97
C TRP A 62 8.47 -4.62 4.56
N ALA A 63 7.58 -3.80 3.99
CA ALA A 63 7.16 -3.86 2.60
C ALA A 63 6.63 -2.49 2.14
N VAL A 64 6.57 -2.29 0.83
CA VAL A 64 5.91 -1.15 0.19
C VAL A 64 4.80 -1.68 -0.71
N GLU A 65 3.56 -1.26 -0.45
CA GLU A 65 2.44 -1.61 -1.29
C GLU A 65 2.44 -0.72 -2.55
N THR A 66 2.72 -1.31 -3.70
CA THR A 66 2.99 -0.58 -4.95
C THR A 66 1.78 -0.46 -5.85
N TRP A 67 0.90 -1.44 -5.88
CA TRP A 67 -0.38 -1.36 -6.56
C TRP A 67 -1.45 -2.32 -6.03
N GLY A 68 -2.66 -2.05 -6.44
CA GLY A 68 -3.84 -2.88 -6.19
C GLY A 68 -4.78 -2.80 -7.39
N GLY A 69 -6.02 -3.23 -7.20
CA GLY A 69 -7.01 -3.29 -8.28
C GLY A 69 -7.25 -1.94 -8.96
N ALA A 70 -7.47 -0.88 -8.17
CA ALA A 70 -7.79 0.44 -8.72
C ALA A 70 -6.59 1.08 -9.43
N THR A 71 -5.38 0.96 -8.89
CA THR A 71 -4.17 1.49 -9.51
C THR A 71 -3.86 0.79 -10.83
N PHE A 72 -3.99 -0.53 -10.87
CA PHE A 72 -3.81 -1.33 -12.07
C PHE A 72 -4.80 -0.94 -13.18
N ASP A 73 -6.10 -0.90 -12.84
CA ASP A 73 -7.17 -0.56 -13.77
C ASP A 73 -7.03 0.88 -14.30
N THR A 74 -6.69 1.83 -13.43
CA THR A 74 -6.52 3.24 -13.81
C THR A 74 -5.36 3.45 -14.79
N MET A 75 -4.26 2.73 -14.63
CA MET A 75 -3.13 2.80 -15.57
C MET A 75 -3.58 2.46 -16.99
N HIS A 76 -4.37 1.42 -17.15
CA HIS A 76 -4.93 1.06 -18.46
C HIS A 76 -5.94 2.07 -18.98
N ARG A 77 -6.90 2.46 -18.14
CA ARG A 77 -8.06 3.25 -18.59
C ARG A 77 -7.76 4.71 -18.82
N PHE A 78 -6.88 5.30 -18.03
CA PHE A 78 -6.76 6.75 -17.94
C PHE A 78 -5.35 7.26 -18.17
N LEU A 79 -4.33 6.49 -17.82
CA LEU A 79 -2.95 6.96 -17.87
C LEU A 79 -2.21 6.51 -19.13
N ASN A 80 -2.74 5.53 -19.86
CA ASN A 80 -2.06 4.86 -20.96
C ASN A 80 -0.67 4.34 -20.52
N GLU A 81 -0.61 3.76 -19.32
CA GLU A 81 0.58 3.15 -18.76
C GLU A 81 0.40 1.63 -18.63
N ASP A 82 1.50 0.89 -18.81
CA ASP A 82 1.54 -0.55 -18.52
C ASP A 82 1.75 -0.75 -17.01
N PRO A 83 0.78 -1.39 -16.29
CA PRO A 83 0.91 -1.66 -14.86
C PRO A 83 2.14 -2.52 -14.51
N TRP A 84 2.50 -3.46 -15.37
CA TRP A 84 3.67 -4.32 -15.16
C TRP A 84 4.97 -3.54 -15.30
N GLU A 85 5.03 -2.60 -16.24
CA GLU A 85 6.21 -1.75 -16.42
C GLU A 85 6.40 -0.79 -15.24
N ARG A 86 5.31 -0.32 -14.61
CA ARG A 86 5.40 0.45 -13.37
C ARG A 86 6.17 -0.31 -12.30
N ILE A 87 5.82 -1.57 -12.06
CA ILE A 87 6.49 -2.40 -11.05
C ILE A 87 7.96 -2.62 -11.40
N ARG A 88 8.25 -2.94 -12.66
CA ARG A 88 9.65 -3.09 -13.12
C ARG A 88 10.45 -1.80 -12.95
N THR A 89 9.82 -0.66 -13.23
CA THR A 89 10.45 0.64 -13.05
C THR A 89 10.71 0.93 -11.59
N LEU A 90 9.73 0.77 -10.70
CA LEU A 90 9.92 0.99 -9.27
C LEU A 90 10.99 0.05 -8.68
N LYS A 91 11.06 -1.20 -9.13
CA LYS A 91 12.12 -2.14 -8.71
C LYS A 91 13.55 -1.68 -9.06
N ARG A 92 13.73 -0.76 -10.00
CA ARG A 92 15.06 -0.17 -10.30
C ARG A 92 15.53 0.78 -9.21
N TYR A 93 14.60 1.36 -8.46
CA TYR A 93 14.86 2.35 -7.41
C TYR A 93 14.69 1.76 -6.01
N ILE A 94 13.66 0.95 -5.78
CA ILE A 94 13.41 0.25 -4.51
C ILE A 94 14.00 -1.15 -4.62
N LYS A 95 15.19 -1.36 -4.05
CA LYS A 95 15.98 -2.60 -4.22
C LYS A 95 15.99 -3.49 -3.00
N LYS A 96 15.86 -2.91 -1.81
CA LYS A 96 15.99 -3.58 -0.51
C LYS A 96 14.62 -3.97 0.04
N THR A 97 13.64 -3.09 -0.12
CA THR A 97 12.31 -3.25 0.45
C THR A 97 11.43 -4.12 -0.44
N PRO A 98 10.85 -5.20 0.09
CA PRO A 98 9.91 -6.03 -0.65
C PRO A 98 8.68 -5.25 -1.11
N PHE A 99 8.13 -5.64 -2.25
CA PHE A 99 6.85 -5.12 -2.72
C PHE A 99 5.70 -6.00 -2.24
N SER A 100 4.59 -5.35 -1.94
CA SER A 100 3.31 -5.99 -1.75
C SER A 100 2.27 -5.44 -2.71
N MET A 101 1.17 -6.15 -2.85
CA MET A 101 0.08 -5.78 -3.73
C MET A 101 -1.26 -6.14 -3.08
N LEU A 102 -2.23 -5.24 -3.15
CA LEU A 102 -3.60 -5.53 -2.78
C LEU A 102 -4.28 -6.31 -3.92
N LEU A 103 -4.68 -7.54 -3.64
CA LEU A 103 -5.46 -8.37 -4.55
C LEU A 103 -6.92 -8.43 -4.09
N ARG A 104 -7.85 -8.24 -5.03
CA ARG A 104 -9.30 -8.33 -4.78
C ARG A 104 -9.83 -9.77 -4.90
N ALA A 105 -9.11 -10.75 -4.34
CA ALA A 105 -9.42 -12.17 -4.48
C ALA A 105 -9.68 -12.53 -5.97
N GLN A 106 -10.76 -13.25 -6.26
CA GLN A 106 -11.13 -13.63 -7.64
C GLN A 106 -11.46 -12.45 -8.56
N ASN A 107 -11.71 -11.26 -8.02
CA ASN A 107 -11.89 -10.07 -8.85
C ASN A 107 -10.56 -9.52 -9.36
N LEU A 108 -9.43 -10.02 -8.87
CA LEU A 108 -8.08 -9.60 -9.19
C LEU A 108 -7.93 -8.08 -9.09
N VAL A 109 -7.83 -7.42 -10.24
CA VAL A 109 -7.74 -5.97 -10.40
C VAL A 109 -9.02 -5.36 -10.98
N GLY A 110 -10.07 -6.15 -11.15
CA GLY A 110 -11.34 -5.76 -11.76
C GLY A 110 -12.49 -5.64 -10.77
N TYR A 111 -13.72 -5.70 -11.32
CA TYR A 111 -14.97 -5.53 -10.59
C TYR A 111 -15.94 -6.71 -10.75
N ARG A 112 -15.48 -7.82 -11.30
CA ARG A 112 -16.22 -9.08 -11.45
C ARG A 112 -15.26 -10.25 -11.29
N ASN A 113 -15.79 -11.39 -10.92
CA ASN A 113 -14.98 -12.60 -10.74
C ASN A 113 -14.40 -13.09 -12.07
N TYR A 114 -13.15 -13.48 -11.99
CA TYR A 114 -12.47 -14.24 -13.04
C TYR A 114 -12.49 -15.73 -12.69
N ALA A 115 -12.24 -16.58 -13.67
CA ALA A 115 -12.07 -18.01 -13.44
C ALA A 115 -10.80 -18.29 -12.62
N ASP A 116 -10.78 -19.38 -11.88
CA ASP A 116 -9.69 -19.71 -10.95
C ASP A 116 -8.33 -19.86 -11.63
N ASP A 117 -8.30 -20.39 -12.84
CA ASP A 117 -7.09 -20.52 -13.64
C ASP A 117 -6.50 -19.17 -14.03
N VAL A 118 -7.35 -18.20 -14.39
CA VAL A 118 -6.95 -16.81 -14.66
C VAL A 118 -6.41 -16.18 -13.40
N ALA A 119 -7.09 -16.37 -12.26
CA ALA A 119 -6.64 -15.81 -10.98
C ALA A 119 -5.26 -16.35 -10.58
N ARG A 120 -5.03 -17.65 -10.72
CA ARG A 120 -3.73 -18.29 -10.46
C ARG A 120 -2.64 -17.75 -11.38
N ALA A 121 -2.90 -17.74 -12.69
CA ALA A 121 -1.96 -17.22 -13.67
C ALA A 121 -1.58 -15.75 -13.42
N PHE A 122 -2.52 -14.93 -12.96
CA PHE A 122 -2.26 -13.55 -12.59
C PHE A 122 -1.31 -13.46 -11.38
N VAL A 123 -1.57 -14.25 -10.32
CA VAL A 123 -0.71 -14.27 -9.12
C VAL A 123 0.68 -14.77 -9.47
N ASP A 124 0.78 -15.87 -10.23
CA ASP A 124 2.07 -16.41 -10.68
C ASP A 124 2.87 -15.36 -11.45
N ARG A 125 2.19 -14.59 -12.31
CA ARG A 125 2.83 -13.52 -13.07
C ARG A 125 3.24 -12.32 -12.21
N ALA A 126 2.46 -12.01 -11.18
CA ALA A 126 2.77 -10.91 -10.27
C ALA A 126 3.95 -11.22 -9.33
N CYS A 127 4.17 -12.51 -9.04
CA CYS A 127 5.27 -12.97 -8.17
C CYS A 127 6.58 -13.24 -8.94
N ALA A 128 6.55 -13.29 -10.27
CA ALA A 128 7.72 -13.54 -11.12
C ALA A 128 8.56 -12.27 -11.35
#